data_7c01a65341e5555e8f1dca2486c4007f
#
_entry.id   7c01a65341e5555e8f1dca2486c4007f
#
_cell.length_a   1.000
_cell.length_b   1.000
_cell.length_c   1.000
_cell.angle_alpha   90.00
_cell.angle_beta   90.00
_cell.angle_gamma   90.00
#
_symmetry.space_group_name_H-M   'P 1'
#
loop_
_entity.id
_entity.type
_entity.pdbx_description
1 polymer ?
#
loop_
_entity_poly.entity_id
_entity_poly.type
_entity_poly.pdbx_seq_one_letter_code
_entity_poly.pdbx_strand_id
1 'polypeptide(L)'
;MRREYLEFLATLARCPVVYVRGNHNDSFLDSPPEGCICAEDRIVVCGGVRILGLGGSHRYQNGRNMYTEGQMSRRIRKMQFQLWKNKGFDILLTHAPARHINDFDTLSHQGFQCFVGLLDRYQPKYFVHGHIHRNYGVNIPQWTVRGTTNIINAYDYCKFDY
;
A
#
# COMPACT_ATOMS: atom_id res chain seq x y z
N MET A 1 -9.67 -3.07 8.43
CA MET A 1 -9.14 -3.95 9.50
C MET A 1 -9.25 -3.19 10.82
N ARG A 2 -9.56 -3.85 11.94
CA ARG A 2 -9.66 -3.22 13.26
C ARG A 2 -8.26 -3.11 13.90
N ARG A 3 -8.06 -2.10 14.76
CA ARG A 3 -6.81 -1.86 15.49
C ARG A 3 -6.40 -3.06 16.34
N GLU A 4 -7.34 -3.56 17.12
CA GLU A 4 -7.14 -4.67 18.05
C GLU A 4 -6.69 -5.96 17.34
N TYR A 5 -7.11 -6.14 16.09
CA TYR A 5 -6.68 -7.28 15.30
C TYR A 5 -5.20 -7.17 14.86
N LEU A 6 -4.74 -5.97 14.49
CA LEU A 6 -3.32 -5.75 14.19
C LEU A 6 -2.45 -5.90 15.43
N GLU A 7 -2.90 -5.40 16.57
CA GLU A 7 -2.22 -5.54 17.86
C GLU A 7 -2.13 -7.02 18.26
N PHE A 8 -3.24 -7.77 18.11
CA PHE A 8 -3.23 -9.21 18.34
C PHE A 8 -2.23 -9.93 17.40
N LEU A 9 -2.21 -9.60 16.12
CA LEU A 9 -1.23 -10.16 15.20
C LEU A 9 0.21 -9.84 15.62
N ALA A 10 0.46 -8.61 16.10
CA ALA A 10 1.78 -8.22 16.57
C ALA A 10 2.25 -9.01 17.79
N THR A 11 1.33 -9.48 18.64
CA THR A 11 1.69 -10.34 19.78
C THR A 11 2.05 -11.78 19.37
N LEU A 12 1.51 -12.26 18.25
CA LEU A 12 1.75 -13.61 17.74
C LEU A 12 2.91 -13.68 16.75
N ALA A 13 3.14 -12.60 16.00
CA ALA A 13 4.15 -12.58 14.96
C ALA A 13 5.57 -12.59 15.56
N ARG A 14 6.43 -13.48 15.06
CA ARG A 14 7.87 -13.48 15.38
C ARG A 14 8.67 -12.58 14.43
N CYS A 15 8.01 -11.64 13.79
CA CYS A 15 8.58 -10.70 12.84
C CYS A 15 7.85 -9.34 12.95
N PRO A 16 8.44 -8.24 12.46
CA PRO A 16 7.77 -6.95 12.46
C PRO A 16 6.47 -6.97 11.66
N VAL A 17 5.40 -6.41 12.22
CA VAL A 17 4.13 -6.18 11.53
C VAL A 17 4.15 -4.77 10.96
N VAL A 18 4.22 -4.64 9.63
CA VAL A 18 4.25 -3.36 8.91
C VAL A 18 2.89 -3.10 8.29
N TYR A 19 2.38 -1.88 8.41
CA TYR A 19 1.09 -1.52 7.85
C TYR A 19 1.08 -0.15 7.17
N VAL A 20 0.09 0.04 6.29
CA VAL A 20 -0.38 1.34 5.79
C VAL A 20 -1.86 1.49 6.11
N ARG A 21 -2.33 2.74 6.23
CA ARG A 21 -3.76 3.00 6.51
C ARG A 21 -4.60 2.83 5.26
N GLY A 22 -5.75 2.19 5.40
CA GLY A 22 -6.82 2.20 4.40
C GLY A 22 -7.75 3.40 4.58
N ASN A 23 -8.63 3.63 3.62
CA ASN A 23 -9.64 4.70 3.65
C ASN A 23 -10.64 4.60 4.82
N HIS A 24 -10.76 3.42 5.44
CA HIS A 24 -11.60 3.19 6.62
C HIS A 24 -10.81 3.18 7.95
N ASN A 25 -9.54 3.57 7.94
CA ASN A 25 -8.69 3.56 9.13
C ASN A 25 -8.37 4.97 9.65
N ASP A 26 -9.34 5.88 9.60
CA ASP A 26 -9.15 7.25 10.09
C ASP A 26 -8.81 7.31 11.57
N SER A 27 -9.33 6.38 12.38
CA SER A 27 -9.01 6.24 13.81
C SER A 27 -7.52 5.93 14.08
N PHE A 28 -6.80 5.30 13.14
CA PHE A 28 -5.36 5.03 13.31
C PHE A 28 -4.47 6.28 13.26
N LEU A 29 -5.04 7.42 12.85
CA LEU A 29 -4.35 8.72 12.91
C LEU A 29 -4.25 9.22 14.36
N ASP A 30 -5.28 8.96 15.17
CA ASP A 30 -5.40 9.43 16.54
C ASP A 30 -4.94 8.35 17.53
N SER A 31 -5.14 7.07 17.18
CA SER A 31 -4.77 5.92 18.00
C SER A 31 -4.17 4.80 17.11
N PRO A 32 -2.88 4.88 16.79
CA PRO A 32 -2.23 3.88 15.95
C PRO A 32 -2.16 2.51 16.63
N PRO A 33 -2.13 1.39 15.87
CA PRO A 33 -1.95 0.06 16.42
C PRO A 33 -0.61 -0.09 17.15
N GLU A 34 -0.63 -0.54 18.40
CA GLU A 34 0.56 -0.81 19.18
C GLU A 34 1.31 -2.05 18.68
N GLY A 35 2.62 -2.09 18.85
CA GLY A 35 3.47 -3.20 18.38
C GLY A 35 3.62 -3.28 16.85
N CYS A 36 3.01 -2.37 16.08
CA CYS A 36 3.05 -2.36 14.62
C CYS A 36 3.86 -1.17 14.09
N ILE A 37 4.48 -1.35 12.94
CA ILE A 37 5.26 -0.30 12.24
C ILE A 37 4.40 0.34 11.16
N CYS A 38 4.06 1.61 11.33
CA CYS A 38 3.40 2.40 10.30
C CYS A 38 4.39 2.77 9.19
N ALA A 39 4.15 2.36 7.95
CA ALA A 39 5.01 2.70 6.81
C ALA A 39 4.55 3.94 6.03
N GLU A 40 3.53 4.65 6.50
CA GLU A 40 3.00 5.84 5.81
C GLU A 40 4.07 6.89 5.51
N ASP A 41 4.18 7.27 4.24
CA ASP A 41 5.08 8.32 3.74
C ASP A 41 6.57 8.12 4.14
N ARG A 42 6.99 6.85 4.22
CA ARG A 42 8.39 6.53 4.52
C ARG A 42 8.82 5.17 3.99
N ILE A 43 10.12 4.98 3.94
CA ILE A 43 10.74 3.68 3.66
C ILE A 43 11.10 3.05 5.01
N VAL A 44 10.51 1.88 5.27
CA VAL A 44 10.83 1.03 6.44
C VAL A 44 11.75 -0.09 5.96
N VAL A 45 12.77 -0.40 6.73
CA VAL A 45 13.68 -1.51 6.43
C VAL A 45 13.47 -2.63 7.45
N CYS A 46 13.05 -3.79 6.97
CA CYS A 46 12.81 -4.97 7.79
C CYS A 46 13.60 -6.16 7.19
N GLY A 47 14.51 -6.74 7.96
CA GLY A 47 15.32 -7.87 7.48
C GLY A 47 16.13 -7.56 6.20
N GLY A 48 16.56 -6.31 6.01
CA GLY A 48 17.23 -5.86 4.79
C GLY A 48 16.32 -5.48 3.63
N VAL A 49 15.01 -5.74 3.71
CA VAL A 49 14.01 -5.42 2.69
C VAL A 49 13.48 -3.99 2.90
N ARG A 50 13.56 -3.15 1.87
CA ARG A 50 13.11 -1.75 1.88
C ARG A 50 11.65 -1.69 1.43
N ILE A 51 10.75 -1.29 2.32
CA ILE A 51 9.31 -1.22 2.09
C ILE A 51 8.89 0.24 2.04
N LEU A 52 8.45 0.72 0.89
CA LEU A 52 7.84 2.05 0.72
C LEU A 52 6.34 1.94 0.97
N GLY A 53 5.81 2.69 1.94
CA GLY A 53 4.40 2.67 2.29
C GLY A 53 3.62 3.93 1.86
N LEU A 54 2.48 3.73 1.20
CA LEU A 54 1.55 4.78 0.76
C LEU A 54 0.10 4.32 0.93
N GLY A 55 -0.51 4.64 2.05
CA GLY A 55 -1.90 4.28 2.33
C GLY A 55 -2.93 5.26 1.74
N GLY A 56 -4.20 4.94 1.98
CA GLY A 56 -5.36 5.69 1.53
C GLY A 56 -5.85 5.33 0.13
N SER A 57 -6.99 5.88 -0.27
CA SER A 57 -7.63 5.67 -1.57
C SER A 57 -7.92 6.99 -2.28
N HIS A 58 -8.42 6.91 -3.53
CA HIS A 58 -9.02 8.06 -4.19
C HIS A 58 -10.14 8.67 -3.34
N ARG A 59 -10.24 10.01 -3.40
CA ARG A 59 -11.27 10.74 -2.68
C ARG A 59 -12.60 10.64 -3.41
N TYR A 60 -13.51 9.90 -2.85
CA TYR A 60 -14.91 9.79 -3.28
C TYR A 60 -15.89 10.36 -2.24
N GLN A 61 -15.41 10.64 -1.03
CA GLN A 61 -16.13 11.28 0.07
C GLN A 61 -15.16 12.03 1.00
N ASN A 62 -15.66 12.61 2.09
CA ASN A 62 -14.85 13.26 3.09
C ASN A 62 -14.25 12.22 4.06
N GLY A 63 -13.00 11.83 3.83
CA GLY A 63 -12.21 10.93 4.66
C GLY A 63 -10.78 11.43 4.80
N ARG A 64 -10.20 11.24 5.98
CA ARG A 64 -8.83 11.72 6.30
C ARG A 64 -7.75 10.94 5.55
N ASN A 65 -8.05 9.68 5.16
CA ASN A 65 -7.16 8.82 4.37
C ASN A 65 -7.65 8.71 2.91
N MET A 66 -8.27 9.78 2.37
CA MET A 66 -8.70 9.85 0.97
C MET A 66 -8.02 11.03 0.29
N TYR A 67 -7.42 10.78 -0.86
CA TYR A 67 -6.54 11.73 -1.54
C TYR A 67 -6.94 11.92 -2.99
N THR A 68 -6.76 13.13 -3.52
CA THR A 68 -6.75 13.34 -4.97
C THR A 68 -5.43 12.84 -5.54
N GLU A 69 -5.36 12.61 -6.86
CA GLU A 69 -4.14 12.28 -7.58
C GLU A 69 -3.00 13.29 -7.29
N GLY A 70 -3.32 14.58 -7.30
CA GLY A 70 -2.35 15.65 -7.00
C GLY A 70 -1.85 15.63 -5.56
N GLN A 71 -2.70 15.24 -4.59
CA GLN A 71 -2.29 15.10 -3.19
C GLN A 71 -1.39 13.88 -3.01
N MET A 72 -1.71 12.74 -3.63
CA MET A 72 -0.87 11.55 -3.58
C MET A 72 0.49 11.80 -4.27
N SER A 73 0.51 12.44 -5.43
CA SER A 73 1.73 12.86 -6.11
C SER A 73 2.59 13.80 -5.26
N ARG A 74 1.97 14.70 -4.48
CA ARG A 74 2.70 15.58 -3.54
C ARG A 74 3.33 14.79 -2.38
N ARG A 75 2.65 13.78 -1.85
CA ARG A 75 3.20 12.87 -0.83
C ARG A 75 4.45 12.17 -1.38
N ILE A 76 4.39 11.61 -2.57
CA ILE A 76 5.53 10.97 -3.25
C ILE A 76 6.68 11.95 -3.45
N ARG A 77 6.40 13.19 -3.90
CA ARG A 77 7.44 14.21 -4.07
C ARG A 77 8.18 14.55 -2.79
N LYS A 78 7.48 14.61 -1.66
CA LYS A 78 8.12 14.84 -0.35
C LYS A 78 9.08 13.72 0.06
N MET A 79 8.92 12.53 -0.51
CA MET A 79 9.77 11.37 -0.20
C MET A 79 11.01 11.26 -1.10
N GLN A 80 11.22 12.17 -2.06
CA GLN A 80 12.33 12.07 -3.04
C GLN A 80 13.70 11.94 -2.38
N PHE A 81 13.95 12.64 -1.26
CA PHE A 81 15.19 12.51 -0.51
C PHE A 81 15.36 11.11 0.09
N GLN A 82 14.30 10.54 0.66
CA GLN A 82 14.34 9.17 1.19
C GLN A 82 14.56 8.15 0.06
N LEU A 83 13.88 8.31 -1.08
CA LEU A 83 14.01 7.48 -2.26
C LEU A 83 15.43 7.51 -2.82
N TRP A 84 16.03 8.69 -2.90
CA TRP A 84 17.42 8.86 -3.32
C TRP A 84 18.41 8.23 -2.32
N LYS A 85 18.26 8.52 -1.02
CA LYS A 85 19.14 8.00 0.04
C LYS A 85 19.12 6.48 0.10
N ASN A 86 17.95 5.85 -0.06
CA ASN A 86 17.77 4.41 -0.01
C ASN A 86 17.99 3.73 -1.38
N LYS A 87 18.32 4.47 -2.44
CA LYS A 87 18.45 3.93 -3.81
C LYS A 87 17.17 3.17 -4.25
N GLY A 88 16.00 3.72 -3.96
CA GLY A 88 14.71 3.11 -4.24
C GLY A 88 14.18 2.23 -3.10
N PHE A 89 13.38 1.25 -3.44
CA PHE A 89 12.72 0.33 -2.52
C PHE A 89 12.48 -1.03 -3.21
N ASP A 90 12.26 -2.05 -2.41
CA ASP A 90 12.10 -3.43 -2.90
C ASP A 90 10.62 -3.84 -2.97
N ILE A 91 9.82 -3.30 -2.04
CA ILE A 91 8.37 -3.51 -1.97
C ILE A 91 7.68 -2.15 -1.96
N LEU A 92 6.69 -1.95 -2.85
CA LEU A 92 5.69 -0.91 -2.73
C LEU A 92 4.49 -1.49 -1.99
N LEU A 93 4.22 -0.98 -0.79
CA LEU A 93 3.06 -1.36 0.02
C LEU A 93 2.03 -0.23 -0.02
N THR A 94 0.87 -0.47 -0.61
CA THR A 94 -0.20 0.53 -0.67
C THR A 94 -1.53 -0.01 -0.19
N HIS A 95 -2.50 0.88 0.11
CA HIS A 95 -3.88 0.45 0.28
C HIS A 95 -4.60 0.36 -1.07
N ALA A 96 -4.59 1.42 -1.86
CA ALA A 96 -5.21 1.44 -3.19
C ALA A 96 -4.31 0.80 -4.26
N PRO A 97 -4.88 0.27 -5.36
CA PRO A 97 -4.12 -0.21 -6.52
C PRO A 97 -3.48 0.95 -7.31
N ALA A 98 -2.67 0.61 -8.31
CA ALA A 98 -2.24 1.54 -9.34
C ALA A 98 -3.28 1.62 -10.47
N ARG A 99 -3.33 2.75 -11.18
CA ARG A 99 -4.29 2.98 -12.27
C ARG A 99 -4.11 1.94 -13.38
N HIS A 100 -5.23 1.37 -13.84
CA HIS A 100 -5.29 0.29 -14.86
C HIS A 100 -4.56 -1.01 -14.47
N ILE A 101 -4.31 -1.20 -13.17
CA ILE A 101 -3.68 -2.40 -12.62
C ILE A 101 -4.53 -2.90 -11.46
N ASN A 102 -5.39 -3.89 -11.72
CA ASN A 102 -6.32 -4.47 -10.75
C ASN A 102 -7.28 -3.43 -10.10
N ASP A 103 -7.52 -2.30 -10.75
CA ASP A 103 -8.47 -1.27 -10.32
C ASP A 103 -9.78 -1.34 -11.10
N PHE A 104 -10.76 -0.52 -10.72
CA PHE A 104 -12.01 -0.30 -11.45
C PHE A 104 -12.16 1.17 -11.84
N ASP A 105 -12.99 1.44 -12.84
CA ASP A 105 -13.28 2.81 -13.29
C ASP A 105 -14.22 3.60 -12.35
N THR A 106 -14.76 2.96 -11.31
CA THR A 106 -15.53 3.66 -10.29
C THR A 106 -14.60 4.49 -9.40
N LEU A 107 -14.98 5.72 -9.09
CA LEU A 107 -14.15 6.67 -8.33
C LEU A 107 -13.66 6.09 -6.99
N SER A 108 -14.48 5.27 -6.33
CA SER A 108 -14.13 4.63 -5.06
C SER A 108 -13.06 3.55 -5.20
N HIS A 109 -12.92 2.91 -6.37
CA HIS A 109 -11.98 1.79 -6.61
C HIS A 109 -10.91 2.10 -7.66
N GLN A 110 -10.87 3.34 -8.13
CA GLN A 110 -9.87 3.79 -9.08
C GLN A 110 -8.48 3.80 -8.42
N GLY A 111 -7.48 3.28 -9.14
CA GLY A 111 -6.08 3.31 -8.72
C GLY A 111 -5.41 4.66 -9.01
N PHE A 112 -4.26 4.91 -8.38
CA PHE A 112 -3.48 6.13 -8.59
C PHE A 112 -2.54 6.01 -9.78
N GLN A 113 -2.56 7.01 -10.67
CA GLN A 113 -1.63 7.08 -11.80
C GLN A 113 -0.18 7.29 -11.35
N CYS A 114 0.05 8.05 -10.27
CA CYS A 114 1.39 8.26 -9.73
C CYS A 114 2.04 6.97 -9.18
N PHE A 115 1.26 5.95 -8.83
CA PHE A 115 1.81 4.63 -8.48
C PHE A 115 2.37 3.92 -9.71
N VAL A 116 1.71 4.05 -10.87
CA VAL A 116 2.27 3.55 -12.15
C VAL A 116 3.65 4.17 -12.39
N GLY A 117 3.77 5.49 -12.20
CA GLY A 117 5.06 6.18 -12.31
C GLY A 117 6.15 5.67 -11.34
N LEU A 118 5.77 5.26 -10.11
CA LEU A 118 6.70 4.63 -9.17
C LEU A 118 7.14 3.24 -9.67
N LEU A 119 6.20 2.42 -10.15
CA LEU A 119 6.49 1.09 -10.68
C LEU A 119 7.43 1.17 -11.88
N ASP A 120 7.15 2.06 -12.82
CA ASP A 120 7.94 2.21 -14.05
C ASP A 120 9.36 2.74 -13.76
N ARG A 121 9.49 3.65 -12.79
CA ARG A 121 10.78 4.26 -12.44
C ARG A 121 11.67 3.39 -11.57
N TYR A 122 11.11 2.72 -10.56
CA TYR A 122 11.89 2.01 -9.54
C TYR A 122 11.87 0.49 -9.72
N GLN A 123 10.92 -0.05 -10.45
CA GLN A 123 10.76 -1.47 -10.75
C GLN A 123 10.94 -2.36 -9.49
N PRO A 124 10.17 -2.10 -8.41
CA PRO A 124 10.31 -2.90 -7.19
C PRO A 124 10.04 -4.37 -7.48
N LYS A 125 10.62 -5.26 -6.67
CA LYS A 125 10.38 -6.70 -6.81
C LYS A 125 8.90 -7.05 -6.60
N TYR A 126 8.24 -6.33 -5.65
CA TYR A 126 6.83 -6.52 -5.36
C TYR A 126 6.07 -5.19 -5.26
N PHE A 127 4.84 -5.20 -5.75
CA PHE A 127 3.82 -4.22 -5.46
C PHE A 127 2.67 -4.92 -4.75
N VAL A 128 2.43 -4.61 -3.48
CA VAL A 128 1.38 -5.22 -2.65
C VAL A 128 0.33 -4.17 -2.35
N HIS A 129 -0.92 -4.43 -2.76
CA HIS A 129 -2.05 -3.55 -2.52
C HIS A 129 -3.26 -4.32 -2.01
N GLY A 130 -4.22 -3.62 -1.42
CA GLY A 130 -5.53 -4.14 -1.01
C GLY A 130 -6.65 -3.39 -1.72
N HIS A 131 -7.65 -2.97 -0.95
CA HIS A 131 -8.80 -2.13 -1.34
C HIS A 131 -9.78 -2.80 -2.31
N ILE A 132 -9.32 -3.50 -3.31
CA ILE A 132 -10.14 -4.18 -4.31
C ILE A 132 -10.49 -5.57 -3.79
N HIS A 133 -11.77 -5.76 -3.46
CA HIS A 133 -12.26 -7.03 -2.98
C HIS A 133 -12.48 -8.00 -4.13
N ARG A 134 -11.88 -9.18 -4.06
CA ARG A 134 -11.95 -10.21 -5.10
C ARG A 134 -13.33 -10.84 -5.27
N ASN A 135 -14.25 -10.59 -4.35
CA ASN A 135 -15.63 -11.10 -4.38
C ASN A 135 -16.64 -10.15 -5.07
N TYR A 136 -16.20 -9.06 -5.72
CA TYR A 136 -17.10 -8.15 -6.45
C TYR A 136 -17.65 -8.70 -7.77
N GLY A 137 -17.61 -10.02 -7.98
CA GLY A 137 -18.18 -10.68 -9.16
C GLY A 137 -17.30 -10.58 -10.42
N VAL A 138 -16.14 -9.94 -10.34
CA VAL A 138 -15.13 -9.83 -11.41
C VAL A 138 -13.95 -10.71 -11.02
N ASN A 139 -13.45 -11.49 -11.99
CA ASN A 139 -12.28 -12.33 -11.75
C ASN A 139 -11.00 -11.49 -11.71
N ILE A 140 -10.75 -10.84 -10.57
CA ILE A 140 -9.51 -10.09 -10.33
C ILE A 140 -8.44 -11.07 -9.87
N PRO A 141 -7.33 -11.19 -10.60
CA PRO A 141 -6.26 -12.09 -10.21
C PRO A 141 -5.61 -11.59 -8.90
N GLN A 142 -5.29 -12.52 -8.02
CA GLN A 142 -4.53 -12.20 -6.82
C GLN A 142 -3.09 -11.82 -7.14
N TRP A 143 -2.55 -12.36 -8.24
CA TRP A 143 -1.17 -12.17 -8.68
C TRP A 143 -1.12 -11.82 -10.16
N THR A 144 -0.43 -10.73 -10.48
CA THR A 144 -0.13 -10.32 -11.85
C THR A 144 1.33 -9.85 -11.94
N VAL A 145 1.82 -9.61 -13.14
CA VAL A 145 3.20 -9.14 -13.37
C VAL A 145 3.18 -7.93 -14.30
N ARG A 146 3.98 -6.89 -13.97
CA ARG A 146 4.26 -5.76 -14.85
C ARG A 146 5.77 -5.56 -14.95
N GLY A 147 6.34 -5.82 -16.14
CA GLY A 147 7.79 -5.83 -16.31
C GLY A 147 8.44 -6.85 -15.37
N THR A 148 9.29 -6.40 -14.46
CA THR A 148 9.94 -7.23 -13.42
C THR A 148 9.21 -7.23 -12.08
N THR A 149 8.16 -6.43 -11.94
CA THR A 149 7.43 -6.27 -10.68
C THR A 149 6.30 -7.29 -10.57
N ASN A 150 6.31 -8.07 -9.50
CA ASN A 150 5.19 -8.91 -9.10
C ASN A 150 4.13 -8.05 -8.38
N ILE A 151 2.89 -8.09 -8.85
CA ILE A 151 1.78 -7.31 -8.30
C ILE A 151 0.83 -8.24 -7.56
N ILE A 152 0.58 -7.96 -6.30
CA ILE A 152 -0.23 -8.79 -5.42
C ILE A 152 -1.41 -7.98 -4.90
N ASN A 153 -2.62 -8.43 -5.21
CA ASN A 153 -3.81 -8.00 -4.48
C ASN A 153 -3.93 -8.85 -3.21
N ALA A 154 -3.55 -8.25 -2.08
CA ALA A 154 -3.53 -8.91 -0.77
C ALA A 154 -4.91 -8.88 -0.07
N TYR A 155 -6.03 -8.80 -0.83
CA TYR A 155 -7.37 -8.97 -0.26
C TYR A 155 -7.46 -10.31 0.46
N ASP A 156 -7.98 -10.29 1.68
CA ASP A 156 -7.99 -11.40 2.62
C ASP A 156 -6.56 -11.70 3.12
N TYR A 157 -5.81 -12.57 2.47
CA TYR A 157 -4.39 -12.74 2.74
C TYR A 157 -3.64 -13.29 1.51
N CYS A 158 -2.33 -13.05 1.47
CA CYS A 158 -1.43 -13.66 0.49
C CYS A 158 -0.09 -13.97 1.17
N LYS A 159 0.43 -15.17 0.94
CA LYS A 159 1.76 -15.57 1.39
C LYS A 159 2.68 -15.68 0.18
N PHE A 160 3.87 -15.10 0.29
CA PHE A 160 4.90 -15.16 -0.75
C PHE A 160 6.31 -15.10 -0.13
N ASP A 161 7.28 -15.60 -0.85
CA ASP A 161 8.69 -15.57 -0.46
C ASP A 161 9.38 -14.37 -1.11
N TYR A 162 10.29 -13.74 -0.35
CA TYR A 162 11.06 -12.59 -0.82
C TYR A 162 12.46 -13.01 -1.30
#